data_e00c62aef5e04a207e52158695bcea7d
#
_entry.id   e00c62aef5e04a207e52158695bcea7d
#
_cell.length_a   1.000
_cell.length_b   1.000
_cell.length_c   1.000
_cell.angle_alpha   90.00
_cell.angle_beta   90.00
_cell.angle_gamma   90.00
#
_symmetry.space_group_name_H-M   'P 1'
#
loop_
_entity.id
_entity.type
_entity.pdbx_description
1 polymer ?
#
loop_
_entity_poly.entity_id
_entity_poly.type
_entity_poly.pdbx_seq_one_letter_code
_entity_poly.pdbx_strand_id
1 'polypeptide(L)'
;MDEVNRRREAVRRRQAGESTSEVAEALDRSVRWVRKWTARHAAAEAGQDWAASRSRAPHRSPNRTSQAVRDQVLAVRAKLEVNPQSQYGPLAIAWELQLLGVDPVPEIWTINRILAQAGVTRRRGRQPGYQSKGAPYPHPVTRGPGEYHQADLIGPRNLDGGIGFHAFNLIDGGTHTAGSEIIDILRPTTIAASLATIWRRVGIPKIVQFDNHSNLRGGIPPRASTFGPVVATCLDLGVIARFAPLREPWRNGVVEHFNDVWDKSFFRTARYPDLAILKERTATFEAFHNARHRYSAHHGASPDEMRAGLTLRLPPQGYQPPTRLPAKGHIEAVRYIRSNALIDLWGHKITVADRHTYQYVTAVISVRAKQLRILTRHGEIIHAGSFDIDRHLR
;
A
#
# COMPACT_ATOMS: atom_id res chain seq x y z
N MET A 1 47.34 19.58 4.68
CA MET A 1 46.91 20.97 5.02
C MET A 1 45.53 21.19 4.48
N ASP A 2 44.56 21.65 5.28
CA ASP A 2 43.21 21.97 4.79
C ASP A 2 43.24 23.22 3.88
N GLU A 3 42.16 23.47 3.18
CA GLU A 3 42.07 24.53 2.16
C GLU A 3 42.13 25.93 2.76
N VAL A 4 41.62 26.12 3.99
CA VAL A 4 41.68 27.40 4.71
C VAL A 4 43.11 27.72 5.12
N ASN A 5 43.82 26.74 5.63
CA ASN A 5 45.24 26.91 6.02
C ASN A 5 46.14 27.13 4.80
N ARG A 6 45.86 26.50 3.65
CA ARG A 6 46.57 26.79 2.39
C ARG A 6 46.39 28.25 1.96
N ARG A 7 45.20 28.81 2.12
CA ARG A 7 44.92 30.23 1.80
C ARG A 7 45.70 31.17 2.71
N ARG A 8 45.72 30.89 3.99
CA ARG A 8 46.48 31.66 4.98
C ARG A 8 47.97 31.58 4.70
N GLU A 9 48.49 30.40 4.40
CA GLU A 9 49.89 30.19 4.07
C GLU A 9 50.30 30.92 2.78
N ALA A 10 49.44 30.92 1.75
CA ALA A 10 49.71 31.67 0.53
C ALA A 10 49.88 33.18 0.79
N VAL A 11 49.02 33.75 1.62
CA VAL A 11 49.12 35.16 1.98
C VAL A 11 50.36 35.41 2.82
N ARG A 12 50.66 34.57 3.82
CA ARG A 12 51.86 34.67 4.66
C ARG A 12 53.15 34.69 3.84
N ARG A 13 53.31 33.75 2.88
CA ARG A 13 54.47 33.68 2.00
C ARG A 13 54.58 34.89 1.07
N ARG A 14 53.47 35.38 0.54
CA ARG A 14 53.43 36.60 -0.26
C ARG A 14 53.86 37.84 0.55
N GLN A 15 53.47 37.91 1.82
CA GLN A 15 53.92 38.97 2.75
C GLN A 15 55.40 38.86 3.13
N ALA A 16 55.97 37.66 3.13
CA ALA A 16 57.37 37.37 3.30
C ALA A 16 58.25 37.69 2.05
N GLY A 17 57.64 38.17 0.94
CA GLY A 17 58.35 38.59 -0.24
C GLY A 17 58.50 37.53 -1.34
N GLU A 18 58.02 36.29 -1.16
CA GLU A 18 58.07 35.27 -2.21
C GLU A 18 57.24 35.68 -3.44
N SER A 19 57.68 35.34 -4.62
CA SER A 19 56.94 35.66 -5.86
C SER A 19 55.59 34.85 -5.92
N THR A 20 54.63 35.34 -6.68
CA THR A 20 53.33 34.65 -6.85
C THR A 20 53.51 33.29 -7.50
N SER A 21 54.50 33.11 -8.37
CA SER A 21 54.81 31.86 -9.06
C SER A 21 55.40 30.83 -8.08
N GLU A 22 56.38 31.22 -7.27
CA GLU A 22 56.99 30.34 -6.25
C GLU A 22 55.94 29.86 -5.22
N VAL A 23 55.06 30.74 -4.76
CA VAL A 23 53.97 30.37 -3.84
C VAL A 23 52.95 29.43 -4.51
N ALA A 24 52.66 29.68 -5.77
CA ALA A 24 51.74 28.81 -6.52
C ALA A 24 52.28 27.39 -6.67
N GLU A 25 53.56 27.24 -7.03
CA GLU A 25 54.27 25.99 -7.16
C GLU A 25 54.38 25.27 -5.82
N ALA A 26 54.82 25.94 -4.79
CA ALA A 26 55.00 25.37 -3.45
C ALA A 26 53.69 24.87 -2.78
N LEU A 27 52.53 25.41 -3.14
CA LEU A 27 51.22 25.04 -2.60
C LEU A 27 50.41 24.18 -3.54
N ASP A 28 50.96 23.82 -4.74
CA ASP A 28 50.28 23.09 -5.80
C ASP A 28 48.94 23.79 -6.16
N ARG A 29 49.04 25.07 -6.51
CA ARG A 29 47.92 25.93 -6.90
C ARG A 29 48.26 26.80 -8.09
N SER A 30 47.24 27.29 -8.78
CA SER A 30 47.47 28.23 -9.88
C SER A 30 47.86 29.61 -9.38
N VAL A 31 48.68 30.35 -10.17
CA VAL A 31 49.01 31.77 -9.92
C VAL A 31 47.75 32.62 -9.75
N ARG A 32 46.68 32.34 -10.51
CA ARG A 32 45.35 32.98 -10.35
C ARG A 32 44.77 32.78 -8.96
N TRP A 33 44.92 31.56 -8.42
CA TRP A 33 44.42 31.24 -7.07
C TRP A 33 45.18 32.01 -6.03
N VAL A 34 46.49 32.12 -6.09
CA VAL A 34 47.29 32.91 -5.17
C VAL A 34 46.91 34.40 -5.23
N ARG A 35 46.85 35.00 -6.44
CA ARG A 35 46.41 36.39 -6.61
C ARG A 35 45.04 36.67 -6.01
N LYS A 36 44.08 35.74 -6.23
CA LYS A 36 42.73 35.85 -5.68
C LYS A 36 42.74 35.98 -4.16
N TRP A 37 43.47 35.10 -3.49
CA TRP A 37 43.44 35.06 -2.03
C TRP A 37 44.27 36.20 -1.41
N THR A 38 45.36 36.64 -2.02
CA THR A 38 46.12 37.80 -1.64
C THR A 38 45.30 39.11 -1.75
N ALA A 39 44.59 39.28 -2.87
CA ALA A 39 43.69 40.43 -3.06
C ALA A 39 42.53 40.42 -2.04
N ARG A 40 41.98 39.22 -1.74
CA ARG A 40 40.91 39.10 -0.76
C ARG A 40 41.35 39.40 0.68
N HIS A 41 42.56 39.03 1.00
CA HIS A 41 43.16 39.42 2.29
C HIS A 41 43.36 40.93 2.38
N ALA A 42 43.94 41.57 1.33
CA ALA A 42 44.15 42.98 1.29
C ALA A 42 42.86 43.83 1.38
N ALA A 43 41.75 43.30 0.90
CA ALA A 43 40.44 43.94 0.94
C ALA A 43 39.60 43.57 2.19
N ALA A 44 40.14 42.80 3.14
CA ALA A 44 39.43 42.38 4.32
C ALA A 44 39.44 43.42 5.41
N GLU A 45 38.32 43.67 6.06
CA GLU A 45 38.18 44.49 7.22
C GLU A 45 38.75 43.82 8.48
N ALA A 46 39.10 44.60 9.48
CA ALA A 46 39.60 44.08 10.76
C ALA A 46 38.58 43.14 11.41
N GLY A 47 39.02 41.91 11.74
CA GLY A 47 38.18 40.88 12.34
C GLY A 47 37.41 39.96 11.33
N GLN A 48 37.50 40.24 10.03
CA GLN A 48 36.85 39.40 9.02
C GLN A 48 37.69 38.14 8.71
N ASP A 49 37.07 36.94 8.77
CA ASP A 49 37.73 35.70 8.31
C ASP A 49 37.76 35.65 6.77
N TRP A 50 38.72 36.30 6.19
CA TRP A 50 38.94 36.37 4.75
C TRP A 50 39.28 35.02 4.13
N ALA A 51 39.86 34.09 4.90
CA ALA A 51 40.23 32.75 4.40
C ALA A 51 39.07 31.79 4.31
N ALA A 52 37.95 32.05 4.94
CA ALA A 52 36.75 31.21 4.89
C ALA A 52 36.14 31.12 3.48
N SER A 53 35.54 29.99 3.16
CA SER A 53 34.80 29.84 1.92
C SER A 53 33.49 30.64 1.97
N ARG A 54 33.26 31.51 0.98
CA ARG A 54 31.97 32.17 0.83
C ARG A 54 30.94 31.23 0.25
N SER A 55 29.69 31.36 0.68
CA SER A 55 28.59 30.65 0.06
C SER A 55 28.52 30.91 -1.45
N ARG A 56 28.31 29.84 -2.22
CA ARG A 56 28.06 29.92 -3.67
C ARG A 56 26.58 30.00 -3.97
N ALA A 57 25.72 30.03 -2.94
CA ALA A 57 24.28 30.12 -3.11
C ALA A 57 23.93 31.45 -3.81
N PRO A 58 22.97 31.42 -4.75
CA PRO A 58 22.49 32.66 -5.38
C PRO A 58 21.95 33.64 -4.34
N HIS A 59 22.25 34.90 -4.50
CA HIS A 59 21.74 35.99 -3.60
C HIS A 59 20.21 36.16 -3.75
N ARG A 60 19.65 35.77 -4.90
CA ARG A 60 18.21 35.76 -5.17
C ARG A 60 17.81 34.39 -5.70
N SER A 61 16.74 33.86 -5.18
CA SER A 61 16.10 32.62 -5.62
C SER A 61 14.62 32.94 -5.91
N PRO A 62 14.27 33.43 -7.12
CA PRO A 62 12.90 33.87 -7.45
C PRO A 62 11.86 32.81 -7.20
N ASN A 63 12.22 31.54 -7.43
CA ASN A 63 11.32 30.37 -7.27
C ASN A 63 11.38 29.76 -5.86
N ARG A 64 11.94 30.47 -4.87
CA ARG A 64 11.96 29.96 -3.50
C ARG A 64 10.56 30.10 -2.90
N THR A 65 10.01 28.96 -2.41
CA THR A 65 8.75 28.96 -1.65
C THR A 65 8.81 29.99 -0.53
N SER A 66 7.80 30.87 -0.45
CA SER A 66 7.72 31.93 0.56
C SER A 66 7.70 31.36 1.98
N GLN A 67 8.11 32.15 2.96
CA GLN A 67 8.06 31.73 4.36
C GLN A 67 6.63 31.46 4.80
N ALA A 68 5.67 32.29 4.40
CA ALA A 68 4.24 32.10 4.70
C ALA A 68 3.72 30.72 4.25
N VAL A 69 4.03 30.30 3.02
CA VAL A 69 3.63 28.96 2.52
C VAL A 69 4.34 27.85 3.27
N ARG A 70 5.60 28.03 3.66
CA ARG A 70 6.34 27.05 4.49
C ARG A 70 5.66 26.86 5.84
N ASP A 71 5.28 27.97 6.48
CA ASP A 71 4.60 27.96 7.78
C ASP A 71 3.22 27.30 7.68
N GLN A 72 2.48 27.54 6.59
CA GLN A 72 1.23 26.85 6.30
C GLN A 72 1.41 25.35 6.14
N VAL A 73 2.44 24.89 5.42
CA VAL A 73 2.77 23.45 5.28
C VAL A 73 2.98 22.81 6.65
N LEU A 74 3.74 23.47 7.53
CA LEU A 74 4.03 22.96 8.87
C LEU A 74 2.80 23.00 9.79
N ALA A 75 1.98 24.04 9.70
CA ALA A 75 0.72 24.14 10.45
C ALA A 75 -0.27 23.05 10.04
N VAL A 76 -0.45 22.82 8.73
CA VAL A 76 -1.28 21.73 8.20
C VAL A 76 -0.74 20.38 8.66
N ARG A 77 0.58 20.17 8.60
CA ARG A 77 1.21 18.94 9.10
C ARG A 77 0.87 18.68 10.57
N ALA A 78 1.02 19.69 11.43
CA ALA A 78 0.70 19.60 12.84
C ALA A 78 -0.80 19.31 13.09
N LYS A 79 -1.69 20.01 12.38
CA LYS A 79 -3.14 19.78 12.43
C LYS A 79 -3.51 18.34 12.10
N LEU A 80 -2.97 17.79 10.99
CA LEU A 80 -3.27 16.43 10.55
C LEU A 80 -2.72 15.37 11.52
N GLU A 81 -1.58 15.62 12.15
CA GLU A 81 -0.95 14.67 13.08
C GLU A 81 -1.72 14.49 14.39
N VAL A 82 -2.55 15.44 14.79
CA VAL A 82 -3.42 15.35 15.97
C VAL A 82 -4.52 14.30 15.80
N ASN A 83 -5.03 14.11 14.56
CA ASN A 83 -6.04 13.10 14.28
C ASN A 83 -5.36 11.79 13.83
N PRO A 84 -5.39 10.73 14.66
CA PRO A 84 -4.72 9.46 14.34
C PRO A 84 -5.25 8.77 13.07
N GLN A 85 -6.49 9.08 12.64
CA GLN A 85 -7.07 8.54 11.42
C GLN A 85 -6.57 9.27 10.17
N SER A 86 -6.00 10.48 10.32
CA SER A 86 -5.52 11.27 9.20
C SER A 86 -4.17 10.80 8.69
N GLN A 87 -4.01 10.83 7.38
CA GLN A 87 -2.67 10.87 6.80
C GLN A 87 -2.08 12.26 7.00
N TYR A 88 -0.79 12.31 7.30
CA TYR A 88 -0.04 13.56 7.46
C TYR A 88 1.19 13.62 6.56
N GLY A 89 1.16 12.84 5.48
CA GLY A 89 2.16 12.86 4.42
C GLY A 89 1.92 13.98 3.41
N PRO A 90 2.86 14.19 2.47
CA PRO A 90 2.83 15.33 1.56
C PRO A 90 1.59 15.37 0.66
N LEU A 91 1.00 14.25 0.28
CA LEU A 91 -0.25 14.22 -0.51
C LEU A 91 -1.44 14.80 0.26
N ALA A 92 -1.60 14.37 1.53
CA ALA A 92 -2.67 14.90 2.38
C ALA A 92 -2.46 16.39 2.69
N ILE A 93 -1.21 16.80 2.92
CA ILE A 93 -0.86 18.20 3.13
C ILE A 93 -1.17 19.05 1.89
N ALA A 94 -0.79 18.60 0.70
CA ALA A 94 -1.10 19.31 -0.55
C ALA A 94 -2.60 19.51 -0.74
N TRP A 95 -3.39 18.48 -0.49
CA TRP A 95 -4.84 18.54 -0.57
C TRP A 95 -5.45 19.51 0.46
N GLU A 96 -5.00 19.48 1.72
CA GLU A 96 -5.46 20.44 2.73
C GLU A 96 -5.07 21.89 2.38
N LEU A 97 -3.87 22.11 1.83
CA LEU A 97 -3.45 23.43 1.36
C LEU A 97 -4.34 23.93 0.22
N GLN A 98 -4.74 23.05 -0.70
CA GLN A 98 -5.67 23.37 -1.76
C GLN A 98 -7.05 23.80 -1.20
N LEU A 99 -7.57 23.07 -0.20
CA LEU A 99 -8.81 23.42 0.49
C LEU A 99 -8.72 24.77 1.23
N LEU A 100 -7.53 25.13 1.71
CA LEU A 100 -7.28 26.44 2.34
C LEU A 100 -7.07 27.58 1.32
N GLY A 101 -7.20 27.30 0.02
CA GLY A 101 -7.05 28.30 -1.04
C GLY A 101 -5.61 28.75 -1.30
N VAL A 102 -4.63 27.93 -0.92
CA VAL A 102 -3.21 28.21 -1.24
C VAL A 102 -2.98 28.03 -2.73
N ASP A 103 -2.55 29.10 -3.41
CA ASP A 103 -2.28 29.09 -4.84
C ASP A 103 -0.94 29.82 -5.14
N PRO A 104 0.02 29.18 -5.83
CA PRO A 104 0.02 27.77 -6.18
C PRO A 104 0.32 26.85 -4.98
N VAL A 105 -0.33 25.68 -4.95
CA VAL A 105 0.05 24.62 -3.99
C VAL A 105 1.45 24.14 -4.31
N PRO A 106 2.34 24.03 -3.31
CA PRO A 106 3.69 23.52 -3.55
C PRO A 106 3.68 22.07 -4.03
N GLU A 107 4.57 21.76 -4.96
CA GLU A 107 4.80 20.40 -5.44
C GLU A 107 5.14 19.43 -4.30
N ILE A 108 4.75 18.17 -4.42
CA ILE A 108 4.95 17.12 -3.41
C ILE A 108 6.41 17.02 -2.94
N TRP A 109 7.37 17.14 -3.86
CA TRP A 109 8.80 17.13 -3.52
C TRP A 109 9.21 18.37 -2.71
N THR A 110 8.59 19.53 -2.97
CA THR A 110 8.82 20.76 -2.19
C THR A 110 8.28 20.63 -0.78
N ILE A 111 7.06 20.08 -0.62
CA ILE A 111 6.48 19.78 0.70
C ILE A 111 7.40 18.82 1.46
N ASN A 112 7.84 17.72 0.83
CA ASN A 112 8.80 16.79 1.45
C ASN A 112 10.08 17.49 1.92
N ARG A 113 10.64 18.39 1.11
CA ARG A 113 11.84 19.14 1.47
C ARG A 113 11.61 20.06 2.67
N ILE A 114 10.45 20.74 2.73
CA ILE A 114 10.08 21.58 3.86
C ILE A 114 10.00 20.75 5.15
N LEU A 115 9.29 19.63 5.11
CA LEU A 115 9.15 18.71 6.24
C LEU A 115 10.50 18.14 6.70
N ALA A 116 11.38 17.78 5.76
CA ALA A 116 12.71 17.29 6.08
C ALA A 116 13.59 18.36 6.73
N GLN A 117 13.54 19.62 6.24
CA GLN A 117 14.27 20.75 6.81
C GLN A 117 13.77 21.12 8.21
N ALA A 118 12.47 20.93 8.48
CA ALA A 118 11.88 21.13 9.80
C ALA A 118 12.11 19.95 10.77
N GLY A 119 12.74 18.84 10.31
CA GLY A 119 13.03 17.67 11.15
C GLY A 119 11.79 16.84 11.52
N VAL A 120 10.63 17.08 10.89
CA VAL A 120 9.37 16.37 11.21
C VAL A 120 9.15 15.12 10.35
N THR A 121 10.13 14.71 9.56
CA THR A 121 10.09 13.45 8.80
C THR A 121 10.79 12.33 9.56
N ARG A 122 10.11 11.19 9.73
CA ARG A 122 10.75 9.97 10.22
C ARG A 122 11.44 9.25 9.07
N ARG A 123 12.77 9.11 9.11
CA ARG A 123 13.46 8.18 8.19
C ARG A 123 13.06 6.76 8.54
N ARG A 124 12.27 6.13 7.70
CA ARG A 124 12.08 4.67 7.77
C ARG A 124 13.37 4.02 7.28
N GLY A 125 13.99 3.17 8.12
CA GLY A 125 15.07 2.29 7.65
C GLY A 125 14.58 1.46 6.46
N ARG A 126 15.46 1.21 5.49
CA ARG A 126 15.14 0.34 4.34
C ARG A 126 14.87 -1.05 4.89
N GLN A 127 13.61 -1.49 4.86
CA GLN A 127 13.27 -2.88 5.15
C GLN A 127 13.94 -3.76 4.08
N PRO A 128 14.52 -4.91 4.47
CA PRO A 128 14.99 -5.87 3.48
C PRO A 128 13.85 -6.18 2.51
N GLY A 129 14.08 -5.94 1.24
CA GLY A 129 13.06 -6.20 0.21
C GLY A 129 12.70 -7.68 0.19
N TYR A 130 11.41 -7.99 0.01
CA TYR A 130 10.96 -9.34 -0.28
C TYR A 130 11.73 -9.90 -1.48
N GLN A 131 12.36 -11.06 -1.31
CA GLN A 131 12.97 -11.78 -2.43
C GLN A 131 11.86 -12.49 -3.22
N SER A 132 11.60 -11.99 -4.42
CA SER A 132 10.69 -12.64 -5.37
C SER A 132 11.20 -14.04 -5.69
N LYS A 133 10.30 -15.02 -5.81
CA LYS A 133 10.63 -16.37 -6.33
C LYS A 133 11.09 -16.35 -7.80
N GLY A 134 11.21 -15.18 -8.42
CA GLY A 134 11.60 -15.01 -9.82
C GLY A 134 10.50 -15.37 -10.83
N ALA A 135 9.48 -16.12 -10.43
CA ALA A 135 8.38 -16.50 -11.30
C ALA A 135 7.30 -15.41 -11.37
N PRO A 136 6.85 -15.00 -12.57
CA PRO A 136 5.79 -14.03 -12.73
C PRO A 136 4.47 -14.52 -12.12
N TYR A 137 3.84 -13.68 -11.27
CA TYR A 137 2.56 -13.99 -10.65
C TYR A 137 1.41 -13.71 -11.62
N PRO A 138 0.44 -14.65 -11.79
CA PRO A 138 -0.73 -14.44 -12.62
C PRO A 138 -1.72 -13.51 -11.92
N HIS A 139 -1.52 -12.22 -12.11
CA HIS A 139 -2.46 -11.22 -11.61
C HIS A 139 -3.82 -11.34 -12.33
N PRO A 140 -4.93 -10.93 -11.68
CA PRO A 140 -6.20 -10.82 -12.38
C PRO A 140 -6.07 -9.92 -13.62
N VAL A 141 -6.76 -10.28 -14.70
CA VAL A 141 -6.74 -9.52 -15.96
C VAL A 141 -7.40 -8.15 -15.76
N THR A 142 -8.48 -8.12 -14.96
CA THR A 142 -9.25 -6.92 -14.68
C THR A 142 -8.85 -6.35 -13.31
N ARG A 143 -8.44 -5.08 -13.30
CA ARG A 143 -8.05 -4.33 -12.11
C ARG A 143 -8.60 -2.90 -12.12
N GLY A 144 -9.54 -2.63 -13.00
CA GLY A 144 -10.22 -1.35 -13.02
C GLY A 144 -11.07 -1.14 -11.77
N PRO A 145 -11.59 0.08 -11.59
CA PRO A 145 -12.51 0.41 -10.51
C PRO A 145 -13.68 -0.57 -10.41
N GLY A 146 -13.93 -1.14 -9.22
CA GLY A 146 -15.01 -2.08 -8.97
C GLY A 146 -14.87 -3.45 -9.64
N GLU A 147 -13.69 -3.81 -10.15
CA GLU A 147 -13.48 -5.08 -10.85
C GLU A 147 -12.80 -6.14 -10.00
N TYR A 148 -11.89 -5.73 -9.12
CA TYR A 148 -11.08 -6.64 -8.33
C TYR A 148 -11.00 -6.20 -6.88
N HIS A 149 -11.52 -7.01 -5.98
CA HIS A 149 -11.41 -6.80 -4.54
C HIS A 149 -10.43 -7.77 -3.90
N GLN A 150 -9.82 -7.35 -2.80
CA GLN A 150 -9.13 -8.22 -1.85
C GLN A 150 -9.88 -8.17 -0.53
N ALA A 151 -10.03 -9.30 0.13
CA ALA A 151 -10.67 -9.38 1.43
C ALA A 151 -9.89 -10.28 2.37
N ASP A 152 -9.93 -9.95 3.66
CA ASP A 152 -9.16 -10.62 4.70
C ASP A 152 -9.83 -10.51 6.06
N LEU A 153 -9.48 -11.43 6.98
CA LEU A 153 -9.94 -11.49 8.37
C LEU A 153 -8.81 -11.11 9.31
N ILE A 154 -9.06 -10.10 10.13
CA ILE A 154 -8.19 -9.76 11.26
C ILE A 154 -8.74 -10.40 12.54
N GLY A 155 -7.88 -11.01 13.30
CA GLY A 155 -8.24 -11.47 14.62
C GLY A 155 -7.82 -12.92 14.94
N PRO A 156 -8.19 -13.45 16.10
CA PRO A 156 -9.03 -12.78 17.10
C PRO A 156 -8.40 -11.54 17.74
N ARG A 157 -9.22 -10.55 18.07
CA ARG A 157 -8.90 -9.35 18.84
C ARG A 157 -9.82 -9.29 20.06
N ASN A 158 -9.41 -8.59 21.11
CA ASN A 158 -10.22 -8.42 22.31
C ASN A 158 -10.41 -6.94 22.62
N LEU A 159 -11.60 -6.58 23.04
CA LEU A 159 -11.88 -5.32 23.72
C LEU A 159 -11.42 -5.39 25.18
N ASP A 160 -11.40 -4.26 25.85
CA ASP A 160 -11.25 -4.22 27.31
C ASP A 160 -12.38 -5.04 27.95
N GLY A 161 -12.03 -5.90 28.92
CA GLY A 161 -12.98 -6.85 29.50
C GLY A 161 -13.08 -8.21 28.82
N GLY A 162 -12.23 -8.48 27.80
CA GLY A 162 -12.08 -9.82 27.21
C GLY A 162 -13.11 -10.19 26.15
N ILE A 163 -13.91 -9.24 25.66
CA ILE A 163 -14.87 -9.49 24.55
C ILE A 163 -14.11 -9.70 23.26
N GLY A 164 -14.12 -10.94 22.76
CA GLY A 164 -13.45 -11.31 21.51
C GLY A 164 -14.22 -10.87 20.27
N PHE A 165 -13.51 -10.51 19.20
CA PHE A 165 -14.09 -10.19 17.89
C PHE A 165 -13.09 -10.43 16.75
N HIS A 166 -13.61 -10.38 15.53
CA HIS A 166 -12.83 -10.32 14.28
C HIS A 166 -13.25 -9.11 13.47
N ALA A 167 -12.35 -8.57 12.66
CA ALA A 167 -12.71 -7.60 11.63
C ALA A 167 -12.57 -8.26 10.27
N PHE A 168 -13.62 -8.18 9.45
CA PHE A 168 -13.59 -8.60 8.06
C PHE A 168 -13.45 -7.37 7.19
N ASN A 169 -12.29 -7.22 6.58
CA ASN A 169 -11.90 -6.07 5.77
C ASN A 169 -11.86 -6.43 4.29
N LEU A 170 -12.27 -5.48 3.48
CA LEU A 170 -12.26 -5.58 2.02
C LEU A 170 -11.79 -4.27 1.43
N ILE A 171 -11.05 -4.35 0.32
CA ILE A 171 -10.59 -3.18 -0.43
C ILE A 171 -10.71 -3.43 -1.94
N ASP A 172 -11.20 -2.45 -2.68
CA ASP A 172 -11.17 -2.44 -4.15
C ASP A 172 -9.76 -2.12 -4.64
N GLY A 173 -9.17 -3.00 -5.43
CA GLY A 173 -7.83 -2.82 -5.99
C GLY A 173 -7.72 -1.70 -7.01
N GLY A 174 -8.85 -1.26 -7.60
CA GLY A 174 -8.89 -0.20 -8.61
C GLY A 174 -9.05 1.21 -8.04
N THR A 175 -9.86 1.38 -6.98
CA THR A 175 -10.14 2.68 -6.36
C THR A 175 -9.57 2.83 -4.95
N HIS A 176 -9.16 1.72 -4.34
CA HIS A 176 -8.84 1.61 -2.91
C HIS A 176 -10.03 1.94 -1.99
N THR A 177 -11.26 1.86 -2.49
CA THR A 177 -12.45 1.95 -1.63
C THR A 177 -12.46 0.78 -0.66
N ALA A 178 -12.53 1.08 0.61
CA ALA A 178 -12.50 0.10 1.67
C ALA A 178 -13.88 -0.15 2.26
N GLY A 179 -14.09 -1.37 2.76
CA GLY A 179 -15.25 -1.76 3.56
C GLY A 179 -14.82 -2.64 4.74
N SER A 180 -15.46 -2.48 5.88
CA SER A 180 -15.10 -3.18 7.11
C SER A 180 -16.34 -3.58 7.91
N GLU A 181 -16.36 -4.82 8.41
CA GLU A 181 -17.41 -5.33 9.30
C GLU A 181 -16.80 -6.00 10.53
N ILE A 182 -17.36 -5.72 11.70
CA ILE A 182 -16.96 -6.34 12.96
C ILE A 182 -17.82 -7.59 13.20
N ILE A 183 -17.16 -8.71 13.39
CA ILE A 183 -17.75 -10.03 13.60
C ILE A 183 -17.49 -10.48 15.04
N ASP A 184 -18.55 -10.67 15.81
CA ASP A 184 -18.51 -11.21 17.16
C ASP A 184 -18.34 -12.74 17.19
N ILE A 185 -19.11 -13.44 16.37
CA ILE A 185 -19.07 -14.90 16.26
C ILE A 185 -18.53 -15.28 14.88
N LEU A 186 -17.31 -15.81 14.85
CA LEU A 186 -16.66 -16.22 13.63
C LEU A 186 -17.29 -17.50 13.06
N ARG A 187 -18.20 -17.33 12.11
CA ARG A 187 -18.82 -18.42 11.32
C ARG A 187 -18.76 -18.07 9.84
N PRO A 188 -18.63 -19.05 8.94
CA PRO A 188 -18.68 -18.81 7.50
C PRO A 188 -19.94 -18.07 7.03
N THR A 189 -21.09 -18.33 7.67
CA THR A 189 -22.36 -17.64 7.39
C THR A 189 -22.34 -16.17 7.79
N THR A 190 -21.73 -15.85 8.95
CA THR A 190 -21.56 -14.46 9.38
C THR A 190 -20.64 -13.68 8.44
N ILE A 191 -19.53 -14.29 8.00
CA ILE A 191 -18.62 -13.67 7.03
C ILE A 191 -19.32 -13.45 5.68
N ALA A 192 -20.12 -14.40 5.22
CA ALA A 192 -20.89 -14.29 3.98
C ALA A 192 -21.91 -13.13 4.06
N ALA A 193 -22.59 -12.96 5.18
CA ALA A 193 -23.49 -11.83 5.42
C ALA A 193 -22.73 -10.50 5.47
N SER A 194 -21.58 -10.45 6.14
CA SER A 194 -20.70 -9.28 6.19
C SER A 194 -20.19 -8.90 4.80
N LEU A 195 -19.80 -9.87 3.98
CA LEU A 195 -19.39 -9.64 2.59
C LEU A 195 -20.51 -8.99 1.77
N ALA A 196 -21.74 -9.51 1.86
CA ALA A 196 -22.89 -8.92 1.19
C ALA A 196 -23.20 -7.51 1.70
N THR A 197 -23.05 -7.26 3.01
CA THR A 197 -23.23 -5.94 3.63
C THR A 197 -22.18 -4.94 3.14
N ILE A 198 -20.92 -5.32 3.06
CA ILE A 198 -19.87 -4.47 2.50
C ILE A 198 -20.18 -4.17 1.02
N TRP A 199 -20.57 -5.16 0.24
CA TRP A 199 -20.88 -4.96 -1.18
C TRP A 199 -22.09 -4.05 -1.45
N ARG A 200 -22.98 -3.85 -0.49
CA ARG A 200 -24.02 -2.81 -0.60
C ARG A 200 -23.45 -1.39 -0.57
N ARG A 201 -22.27 -1.20 0.02
CA ARG A 201 -21.60 0.11 0.14
C ARG A 201 -20.53 0.31 -0.94
N VAL A 202 -19.71 -0.71 -1.20
CA VAL A 202 -18.56 -0.59 -2.10
C VAL A 202 -18.81 -1.12 -3.51
N GLY A 203 -19.89 -1.88 -3.72
CA GLY A 203 -20.22 -2.53 -4.99
C GLY A 203 -19.71 -3.96 -5.09
N ILE A 204 -20.29 -4.74 -6.02
CA ILE A 204 -19.93 -6.13 -6.32
C ILE A 204 -18.84 -6.13 -7.40
N PRO A 205 -17.67 -6.77 -7.18
CA PRO A 205 -16.61 -6.85 -8.17
C PRO A 205 -16.86 -7.95 -9.22
N LYS A 206 -15.97 -8.06 -10.20
CA LYS A 206 -15.88 -9.24 -11.06
C LYS A 206 -15.16 -10.38 -10.34
N ILE A 207 -14.11 -10.06 -9.58
CA ILE A 207 -13.26 -11.03 -8.88
C ILE A 207 -13.04 -10.53 -7.45
N VAL A 208 -13.13 -11.43 -6.47
CA VAL A 208 -12.64 -11.16 -5.11
C VAL A 208 -11.57 -12.18 -4.74
N GLN A 209 -10.44 -11.70 -4.24
CA GLN A 209 -9.35 -12.54 -3.77
C GLN A 209 -9.35 -12.66 -2.25
N PHE A 210 -9.20 -13.89 -1.80
CA PHE A 210 -9.07 -14.30 -0.41
C PHE A 210 -7.75 -15.00 -0.16
N ASP A 211 -7.38 -15.11 1.10
CA ASP A 211 -6.43 -16.11 1.55
C ASP A 211 -7.07 -17.52 1.58
N ASN A 212 -6.32 -18.54 2.04
CA ASN A 212 -6.85 -19.90 2.10
C ASN A 212 -7.46 -20.24 3.48
N HIS A 213 -7.88 -19.26 4.28
CA HIS A 213 -8.50 -19.51 5.57
C HIS A 213 -9.76 -20.35 5.42
N SER A 214 -9.95 -21.37 6.28
CA SER A 214 -11.04 -22.34 6.18
C SER A 214 -12.44 -21.71 6.20
N ASN A 215 -12.64 -20.66 7.01
CA ASN A 215 -13.91 -19.94 7.10
C ASN A 215 -14.26 -19.16 5.81
N LEU A 216 -13.26 -18.81 4.98
CA LEU A 216 -13.47 -18.14 3.71
C LEU A 216 -13.71 -19.16 2.57
N ARG A 217 -12.95 -20.22 2.58
CA ARG A 217 -12.98 -21.22 1.53
C ARG A 217 -14.09 -22.28 1.73
N GLY A 218 -14.28 -22.73 2.97
CA GLY A 218 -14.99 -23.97 3.28
C GLY A 218 -14.10 -25.22 3.08
N GLY A 219 -14.67 -26.40 3.15
CA GLY A 219 -13.97 -27.66 2.88
C GLY A 219 -12.84 -27.98 3.86
N ILE A 220 -13.21 -28.57 4.99
CA ILE A 220 -12.23 -29.14 5.93
C ILE A 220 -12.08 -30.63 5.60
N PRO A 221 -10.83 -31.18 5.53
CA PRO A 221 -10.63 -32.61 5.33
C PRO A 221 -11.45 -33.46 6.34
N PRO A 222 -12.01 -34.60 5.93
CA PRO A 222 -11.77 -35.31 4.67
C PRO A 222 -12.62 -34.87 3.46
N ARG A 223 -13.42 -33.81 3.57
CA ARG A 223 -14.38 -33.36 2.56
C ARG A 223 -13.84 -32.19 1.73
N ALA A 224 -12.82 -32.45 0.94
CA ALA A 224 -12.08 -31.45 0.18
C ALA A 224 -12.89 -30.74 -0.92
N SER A 225 -13.95 -31.37 -1.44
CA SER A 225 -14.78 -30.83 -2.54
C SER A 225 -15.96 -29.97 -2.10
N THR A 226 -16.01 -29.56 -0.82
CA THR A 226 -17.08 -28.69 -0.32
C THR A 226 -16.60 -27.25 -0.24
N PHE A 227 -17.45 -26.31 -0.65
CA PHE A 227 -17.20 -24.87 -0.51
C PHE A 227 -18.15 -24.27 0.52
N GLY A 228 -17.69 -23.20 1.17
CA GLY A 228 -18.43 -22.54 2.24
C GLY A 228 -19.39 -21.45 1.75
N PRO A 229 -20.20 -20.89 2.68
CA PRO A 229 -21.16 -19.81 2.41
C PRO A 229 -20.55 -18.58 1.74
N VAL A 230 -19.28 -18.23 2.02
CA VAL A 230 -18.59 -17.09 1.40
C VAL A 230 -18.42 -17.32 -0.11
N VAL A 231 -17.95 -18.51 -0.50
CA VAL A 231 -17.82 -18.88 -1.91
C VAL A 231 -19.19 -18.92 -2.58
N ALA A 232 -20.19 -19.50 -1.91
CA ALA A 232 -21.55 -19.54 -2.42
C ALA A 232 -22.12 -18.15 -2.70
N THR A 233 -21.90 -17.20 -1.79
CA THR A 233 -22.29 -15.78 -1.96
C THR A 233 -21.61 -15.15 -3.17
N CYS A 234 -20.31 -15.40 -3.36
CA CYS A 234 -19.59 -14.93 -4.54
C CYS A 234 -20.24 -15.45 -5.83
N LEU A 235 -20.45 -16.76 -5.93
CA LEU A 235 -21.01 -17.42 -7.13
C LEU A 235 -22.43 -16.96 -7.42
N ASP A 236 -23.26 -16.81 -6.39
CA ASP A 236 -24.65 -16.37 -6.50
C ASP A 236 -24.75 -14.96 -7.06
N LEU A 237 -23.85 -14.07 -6.61
CA LEU A 237 -23.74 -12.72 -7.11
C LEU A 237 -22.87 -12.60 -8.39
N GLY A 238 -22.50 -13.73 -9.00
CA GLY A 238 -21.74 -13.75 -10.25
C GLY A 238 -20.29 -13.24 -10.12
N VAL A 239 -19.69 -13.42 -8.95
CA VAL A 239 -18.31 -13.05 -8.64
C VAL A 239 -17.42 -14.29 -8.70
N ILE A 240 -16.24 -14.16 -9.28
CA ILE A 240 -15.20 -15.19 -9.23
C ILE A 240 -14.54 -15.14 -7.84
N ALA A 241 -14.68 -16.22 -7.08
CA ALA A 241 -13.95 -16.39 -5.83
C ALA A 241 -12.54 -16.89 -6.12
N ARG A 242 -11.52 -16.06 -5.90
CA ARG A 242 -10.12 -16.35 -6.18
C ARG A 242 -9.34 -16.54 -4.88
N PHE A 243 -8.52 -17.58 -4.81
CA PHE A 243 -7.69 -17.90 -3.66
C PHE A 243 -6.20 -17.68 -3.97
N ALA A 244 -5.54 -16.93 -3.12
CA ALA A 244 -4.10 -16.67 -3.20
C ALA A 244 -3.30 -17.98 -3.04
N PRO A 245 -2.01 -18.01 -3.43
CA PRO A 245 -1.15 -19.16 -3.19
C PRO A 245 -1.02 -19.48 -1.71
N LEU A 246 -0.84 -20.76 -1.40
CA LEU A 246 -0.61 -21.19 -0.02
C LEU A 246 0.69 -20.58 0.54
N ARG A 247 0.64 -20.06 1.76
CA ARG A 247 1.78 -19.48 2.49
C ARG A 247 2.42 -18.27 1.78
N GLU A 248 1.62 -17.51 1.03
CA GLU A 248 2.03 -16.25 0.40
C GLU A 248 1.05 -15.12 0.77
N PRO A 249 0.94 -14.72 2.05
CA PRO A 249 0.00 -13.69 2.48
C PRO A 249 0.22 -12.37 1.73
N TRP A 250 1.47 -11.98 1.46
CA TRP A 250 1.78 -10.76 0.70
C TRP A 250 1.10 -10.64 -0.68
N ARG A 251 0.47 -11.69 -1.19
CA ARG A 251 -0.36 -11.62 -2.41
C ARG A 251 -1.69 -10.89 -2.18
N ASN A 252 -2.08 -10.74 -0.93
CA ASN A 252 -3.19 -9.89 -0.48
C ASN A 252 -2.70 -8.51 0.03
N GLY A 253 -1.56 -8.03 -0.46
CA GLY A 253 -0.87 -6.87 0.07
C GLY A 253 -1.67 -5.56 0.10
N VAL A 254 -2.70 -5.40 -0.74
CA VAL A 254 -3.54 -4.19 -0.72
C VAL A 254 -4.45 -4.20 0.50
N VAL A 255 -5.14 -5.32 0.79
CA VAL A 255 -5.98 -5.42 1.99
C VAL A 255 -5.13 -5.51 3.25
N GLU A 256 -3.95 -6.15 3.20
CA GLU A 256 -3.02 -6.17 4.34
C GLU A 256 -2.55 -4.75 4.72
N HIS A 257 -2.29 -3.90 3.72
CA HIS A 257 -1.99 -2.49 3.98
C HIS A 257 -3.17 -1.77 4.62
N PHE A 258 -4.39 -2.00 4.15
CA PHE A 258 -5.59 -1.43 4.77
C PHE A 258 -5.78 -1.97 6.19
N ASN A 259 -5.53 -3.25 6.44
CA ASN A 259 -5.53 -3.86 7.77
C ASN A 259 -4.57 -3.15 8.73
N ASP A 260 -3.38 -2.81 8.26
CA ASP A 260 -2.40 -2.02 9.02
C ASP A 260 -2.91 -0.61 9.36
N VAL A 261 -3.56 0.06 8.41
CA VAL A 261 -4.18 1.39 8.63
C VAL A 261 -5.34 1.27 9.61
N TRP A 262 -6.23 0.29 9.44
CA TRP A 262 -7.34 0.02 10.37
C TRP A 262 -6.83 -0.23 11.80
N ASP A 263 -5.82 -1.08 11.98
CA ASP A 263 -5.27 -1.43 13.28
C ASP A 263 -4.55 -0.24 13.94
N LYS A 264 -3.63 0.43 13.22
CA LYS A 264 -2.74 1.46 13.77
C LYS A 264 -3.37 2.84 13.87
N SER A 265 -4.23 3.19 12.92
CA SER A 265 -4.80 4.53 12.84
C SER A 265 -6.22 4.61 13.41
N PHE A 266 -6.86 3.48 13.68
CA PHE A 266 -8.20 3.42 14.23
C PHE A 266 -8.27 2.55 15.49
N PHE A 267 -8.12 1.22 15.39
CA PHE A 267 -8.41 0.33 16.50
C PHE A 267 -7.54 0.60 17.74
N ARG A 268 -6.23 0.77 17.56
CA ARG A 268 -5.28 1.01 18.68
C ARG A 268 -5.29 2.44 19.21
N THR A 269 -6.01 3.36 18.58
CA THR A 269 -5.99 4.78 18.98
C THR A 269 -7.04 5.13 20.01
N ALA A 270 -7.98 4.23 20.28
CA ALA A 270 -9.06 4.43 21.23
C ALA A 270 -9.38 3.13 21.98
N ARG A 271 -10.15 3.27 23.06
CA ARG A 271 -10.76 2.16 23.77
C ARG A 271 -12.24 2.10 23.45
N TYR A 272 -12.77 0.88 23.35
CA TYR A 272 -14.16 0.65 22.97
C TYR A 272 -14.84 -0.14 24.07
N PRO A 273 -15.91 0.39 24.68
CA PRO A 273 -16.56 -0.24 25.81
C PRO A 273 -17.31 -1.53 25.43
N ASP A 274 -17.80 -1.60 24.18
CA ASP A 274 -18.53 -2.75 23.65
C ASP A 274 -18.44 -2.85 22.14
N LEU A 275 -18.99 -3.94 21.58
CA LEU A 275 -18.98 -4.22 20.15
C LEU A 275 -19.91 -3.28 19.36
N ALA A 276 -20.97 -2.73 19.96
CA ALA A 276 -21.88 -1.83 19.26
C ALA A 276 -21.17 -0.51 18.95
N ILE A 277 -20.48 0.05 19.92
CA ILE A 277 -19.64 1.24 19.75
C ILE A 277 -18.50 0.97 18.76
N LEU A 278 -17.84 -0.19 18.82
CA LEU A 278 -16.81 -0.54 17.86
C LEU A 278 -17.36 -0.61 16.43
N LYS A 279 -18.54 -1.21 16.22
CA LYS A 279 -19.21 -1.27 14.90
C LYS A 279 -19.53 0.12 14.36
N GLU A 280 -20.12 0.99 15.18
CA GLU A 280 -20.42 2.38 14.80
C GLU A 280 -19.14 3.15 14.42
N ARG A 281 -18.11 3.05 15.25
CA ARG A 281 -16.84 3.72 15.01
C ARG A 281 -16.10 3.16 13.80
N THR A 282 -16.23 1.86 13.52
CA THR A 282 -15.68 1.24 12.29
C THR A 282 -16.36 1.81 11.05
N ALA A 283 -17.68 2.00 11.05
CA ALA A 283 -18.39 2.63 9.94
C ALA A 283 -17.95 4.09 9.74
N THR A 284 -17.75 4.85 10.84
CA THR A 284 -17.24 6.22 10.80
C THR A 284 -15.80 6.26 10.21
N PHE A 285 -14.95 5.33 10.64
CA PHE A 285 -13.59 5.19 10.12
C PHE A 285 -13.59 4.84 8.62
N GLU A 286 -14.44 3.89 8.20
CA GLU A 286 -14.60 3.51 6.78
C GLU A 286 -14.95 4.74 5.94
N ALA A 287 -15.94 5.51 6.36
CA ALA A 287 -16.36 6.74 5.67
C ALA A 287 -15.23 7.78 5.63
N PHE A 288 -14.53 7.99 6.75
CA PHE A 288 -13.38 8.90 6.80
C PHE A 288 -12.26 8.45 5.87
N HIS A 289 -11.91 7.16 5.89
CA HIS A 289 -10.89 6.59 5.01
C HIS A 289 -11.25 6.82 3.55
N ASN A 290 -12.46 6.48 3.13
CA ASN A 290 -12.88 6.58 1.74
C ASN A 290 -12.92 8.03 1.24
N ALA A 291 -13.33 8.98 2.10
CA ALA A 291 -13.39 10.40 1.74
C ALA A 291 -12.03 11.11 1.79
N ARG A 292 -11.12 10.71 2.68
CA ARG A 292 -9.93 11.50 3.03
C ARG A 292 -8.59 10.87 2.71
N HIS A 293 -8.50 9.54 2.65
CA HIS A 293 -7.22 8.87 2.43
C HIS A 293 -6.71 9.12 1.01
N ARG A 294 -5.48 9.63 0.89
CA ARG A 294 -4.86 10.01 -0.39
C ARG A 294 -3.88 8.96 -0.88
N TYR A 295 -4.08 8.46 -2.08
CA TYR A 295 -3.27 7.41 -2.67
C TYR A 295 -2.36 7.94 -3.77
N SER A 296 -1.05 7.65 -3.69
CA SER A 296 -0.10 8.01 -4.75
C SER A 296 -0.40 7.32 -6.08
N ALA A 297 -0.94 6.09 -6.03
CA ALA A 297 -1.39 5.36 -7.21
C ALA A 297 -2.54 6.08 -7.97
N HIS A 298 -3.24 6.99 -7.30
CA HIS A 298 -4.35 7.79 -7.85
C HIS A 298 -4.00 9.27 -7.93
N HIS A 299 -2.71 9.60 -8.02
CA HIS A 299 -2.23 11.00 -8.08
C HIS A 299 -2.74 11.89 -6.94
N GLY A 300 -3.01 11.30 -5.78
CA GLY A 300 -3.51 12.00 -4.61
C GLY A 300 -5.03 12.05 -4.49
N ALA A 301 -5.79 11.44 -5.40
CA ALA A 301 -7.23 11.29 -5.25
C ALA A 301 -7.59 10.32 -4.11
N SER A 302 -8.73 10.58 -3.45
CA SER A 302 -9.31 9.67 -2.46
C SER A 302 -10.11 8.54 -3.14
N PRO A 303 -10.41 7.45 -2.42
CA PRO A 303 -11.30 6.40 -2.92
C PRO A 303 -12.65 6.93 -3.42
N ASP A 304 -13.28 7.85 -2.70
CA ASP A 304 -14.57 8.41 -3.11
C ASP A 304 -14.45 9.27 -4.37
N GLU A 305 -13.37 10.04 -4.54
CA GLU A 305 -13.09 10.76 -5.77
C GLU A 305 -12.85 9.80 -6.94
N MET A 306 -12.14 8.69 -6.71
CA MET A 306 -11.89 7.68 -7.75
C MET A 306 -13.15 6.93 -8.19
N ARG A 307 -14.15 6.77 -7.31
CA ARG A 307 -15.41 6.11 -7.64
C ARG A 307 -16.52 7.06 -8.08
N ALA A 308 -16.28 8.37 -8.03
CA ALA A 308 -17.26 9.36 -8.45
C ALA A 308 -17.69 9.11 -9.90
N GLY A 309 -19.00 9.07 -10.13
CA GLY A 309 -19.58 8.81 -11.45
C GLY A 309 -19.61 7.34 -11.89
N LEU A 310 -19.10 6.40 -11.08
CA LEU A 310 -19.21 4.97 -11.40
C LEU A 310 -20.60 4.43 -11.05
N THR A 311 -21.18 3.65 -11.97
CA THR A 311 -22.38 2.86 -11.67
C THR A 311 -21.96 1.57 -10.98
N LEU A 312 -22.32 1.42 -9.72
CA LEU A 312 -21.99 0.25 -8.92
C LEU A 312 -23.04 -0.86 -9.15
N ARG A 313 -22.55 -2.08 -9.33
CA ARG A 313 -23.40 -3.27 -9.23
C ARG A 313 -23.60 -3.60 -7.76
N LEU A 314 -24.83 -3.64 -7.28
CA LEU A 314 -25.16 -3.87 -5.87
C LEU A 314 -25.88 -5.20 -5.68
N PRO A 315 -25.82 -5.83 -4.48
CA PRO A 315 -26.68 -6.93 -4.14
C PRO A 315 -28.16 -6.52 -4.22
N PRO A 316 -29.06 -7.39 -4.64
CA PRO A 316 -30.49 -7.11 -4.62
C PRO A 316 -30.97 -6.66 -3.25
N GLN A 317 -32.04 -5.85 -3.21
CA GLN A 317 -32.64 -5.46 -1.95
C GLN A 317 -33.08 -6.73 -1.16
N GLY A 318 -32.78 -6.76 0.15
CA GLY A 318 -33.11 -7.92 0.99
C GLY A 318 -32.28 -9.17 0.71
N TYR A 319 -31.21 -9.06 -0.10
CA TYR A 319 -30.36 -10.21 -0.41
C TYR A 319 -29.85 -10.93 0.86
N GLN A 320 -29.99 -12.25 0.86
CA GLN A 320 -29.45 -13.17 1.85
C GLN A 320 -28.48 -14.15 1.20
N PRO A 321 -27.36 -14.49 1.85
CA PRO A 321 -26.47 -15.53 1.38
C PRO A 321 -27.19 -16.86 1.11
N PRO A 322 -26.87 -17.58 0.04
CA PRO A 322 -27.54 -18.84 -0.30
C PRO A 322 -27.18 -19.94 0.71
N THR A 323 -28.11 -20.87 0.90
CA THR A 323 -27.94 -22.05 1.79
C THR A 323 -27.35 -23.26 1.06
N ARG A 324 -27.17 -23.15 -0.26
CA ARG A 324 -26.56 -24.17 -1.11
C ARG A 324 -25.62 -23.52 -2.12
N LEU A 325 -24.60 -24.24 -2.56
CA LEU A 325 -23.71 -23.77 -3.61
C LEU A 325 -24.50 -23.58 -4.92
N PRO A 326 -24.45 -22.42 -5.57
CA PRO A 326 -25.08 -22.17 -6.86
C PRO A 326 -24.64 -23.18 -7.95
N ALA A 327 -25.50 -23.41 -8.95
CA ALA A 327 -25.20 -24.36 -10.02
C ALA A 327 -24.24 -23.82 -11.08
N LYS A 328 -23.86 -22.57 -11.01
CA LYS A 328 -23.00 -21.87 -11.99
C LYS A 328 -21.95 -21.01 -11.30
N GLY A 329 -20.97 -20.58 -12.09
CA GLY A 329 -19.88 -19.70 -11.64
C GLY A 329 -18.52 -20.38 -11.69
N HIS A 330 -17.50 -19.63 -11.33
CA HIS A 330 -16.12 -20.08 -11.37
C HIS A 330 -15.43 -19.80 -10.04
N ILE A 331 -14.58 -20.74 -9.64
CA ILE A 331 -13.70 -20.60 -8.48
C ILE A 331 -12.28 -20.71 -9.01
N GLU A 332 -11.42 -19.80 -8.61
CA GLU A 332 -10.02 -19.78 -9.00
C GLU A 332 -9.10 -20.04 -7.81
N ALA A 333 -8.01 -20.74 -8.03
CA ALA A 333 -6.94 -20.86 -7.07
C ALA A 333 -5.57 -20.70 -7.74
N VAL A 334 -4.78 -19.75 -7.28
CA VAL A 334 -3.41 -19.63 -7.74
C VAL A 334 -2.53 -20.58 -6.94
N ARG A 335 -1.70 -21.35 -7.64
CA ARG A 335 -0.78 -22.30 -7.02
C ARG A 335 0.62 -22.16 -7.63
N TYR A 336 1.63 -22.38 -6.81
CA TYR A 336 3.01 -22.46 -7.25
C TYR A 336 3.43 -23.93 -7.34
N ILE A 337 3.88 -24.36 -8.51
CA ILE A 337 4.34 -25.73 -8.74
C ILE A 337 5.77 -25.84 -8.25
N ARG A 338 5.99 -26.73 -7.29
CA ARG A 338 7.31 -27.01 -6.73
C ARG A 338 8.04 -28.11 -7.52
N SER A 339 9.26 -28.46 -7.10
CA SER A 339 10.10 -29.51 -7.70
C SER A 339 9.43 -30.89 -7.81
N ASN A 340 8.42 -31.17 -6.98
CA ASN A 340 7.68 -32.42 -6.99
C ASN A 340 6.57 -32.49 -8.05
N ALA A 341 6.42 -31.45 -8.88
CA ALA A 341 5.39 -31.34 -9.94
C ALA A 341 3.95 -31.56 -9.45
N LEU A 342 3.66 -31.34 -8.15
CA LEU A 342 2.35 -31.53 -7.55
C LEU A 342 1.66 -30.19 -7.27
N ILE A 343 0.38 -30.15 -7.55
CA ILE A 343 -0.53 -29.06 -7.21
C ILE A 343 -1.53 -29.59 -6.20
N ASP A 344 -1.60 -28.97 -5.03
CA ASP A 344 -2.63 -29.24 -4.03
C ASP A 344 -3.78 -28.25 -4.19
N LEU A 345 -4.96 -28.78 -4.50
CA LEU A 345 -6.23 -28.06 -4.54
C LEU A 345 -7.13 -28.61 -3.44
N TRP A 346 -6.92 -28.12 -2.21
CA TRP A 346 -7.75 -28.46 -1.05
C TRP A 346 -7.81 -29.97 -0.77
N GLY A 347 -6.66 -30.66 -0.89
CA GLY A 347 -6.52 -32.09 -0.67
C GLY A 347 -6.54 -32.93 -1.95
N HIS A 348 -6.99 -32.36 -3.09
CA HIS A 348 -6.83 -33.02 -4.39
C HIS A 348 -5.41 -32.77 -4.91
N LYS A 349 -4.62 -33.81 -4.98
CA LYS A 349 -3.24 -33.77 -5.51
C LYS A 349 -3.24 -34.08 -7.01
N ILE A 350 -2.76 -33.13 -7.79
CA ILE A 350 -2.72 -33.22 -9.24
C ILE A 350 -1.26 -33.17 -9.67
N THR A 351 -0.81 -34.19 -10.39
CA THR A 351 0.53 -34.24 -10.99
C THR A 351 0.48 -33.55 -12.36
N VAL A 352 1.45 -32.70 -12.62
CA VAL A 352 1.65 -32.06 -13.92
C VAL A 352 3.01 -32.44 -14.49
N ALA A 353 3.28 -32.14 -15.76
CA ALA A 353 4.58 -32.40 -16.35
C ALA A 353 5.68 -31.55 -15.71
N ASP A 354 6.88 -32.11 -15.55
CA ASP A 354 8.04 -31.47 -14.87
C ASP A 354 8.43 -30.13 -15.50
N ARG A 355 8.23 -29.95 -16.82
CA ARG A 355 8.48 -28.68 -17.52
C ARG A 355 7.67 -27.52 -16.96
N HIS A 356 6.64 -27.77 -16.15
CA HIS A 356 5.80 -26.76 -15.51
C HIS A 356 6.18 -26.47 -14.05
N THR A 357 7.30 -27.05 -13.55
CA THR A 357 7.80 -26.73 -12.21
C THR A 357 8.27 -25.29 -12.10
N TYR A 358 8.32 -24.76 -10.88
CA TYR A 358 8.81 -23.42 -10.51
C TYR A 358 8.05 -22.27 -11.16
N GLN A 359 6.79 -22.46 -11.51
CA GLN A 359 5.92 -21.40 -12.02
C GLN A 359 4.57 -21.36 -11.28
N TYR A 360 3.92 -20.20 -11.38
CA TYR A 360 2.55 -20.07 -10.93
C TYR A 360 1.58 -20.50 -12.01
N VAL A 361 0.51 -21.14 -11.59
CA VAL A 361 -0.63 -21.53 -12.42
C VAL A 361 -1.93 -21.09 -11.77
N THR A 362 -2.97 -20.97 -12.58
CA THR A 362 -4.34 -20.73 -12.12
C THR A 362 -5.18 -21.97 -12.34
N ALA A 363 -5.62 -22.57 -11.25
CA ALA A 363 -6.64 -23.63 -11.30
C ALA A 363 -8.01 -22.96 -11.35
N VAL A 364 -8.80 -23.29 -12.35
CA VAL A 364 -10.16 -22.77 -12.57
C VAL A 364 -11.15 -23.94 -12.48
N ILE A 365 -12.05 -23.84 -11.50
CA ILE A 365 -13.13 -24.80 -11.31
C ILE A 365 -14.42 -24.19 -11.86
N SER A 366 -14.99 -24.82 -12.88
CA SER A 366 -16.31 -24.48 -13.39
C SER A 366 -17.37 -25.32 -12.67
N VAL A 367 -18.22 -24.66 -11.88
CA VAL A 367 -19.25 -25.34 -11.08
C VAL A 367 -20.28 -26.02 -12.02
N ARG A 368 -20.71 -25.34 -13.08
CA ARG A 368 -21.69 -25.86 -14.03
C ARG A 368 -21.18 -27.08 -14.78
N ALA A 369 -19.93 -27.01 -15.24
CA ALA A 369 -19.34 -28.11 -16.02
C ALA A 369 -18.80 -29.25 -15.15
N LYS A 370 -18.71 -29.05 -13.82
CA LYS A 370 -17.99 -29.93 -12.89
C LYS A 370 -16.59 -30.27 -13.40
N GLN A 371 -15.88 -29.24 -13.87
CA GLN A 371 -14.60 -29.38 -14.53
C GLN A 371 -13.56 -28.50 -13.87
N LEU A 372 -12.38 -29.07 -13.67
CA LEU A 372 -11.16 -28.37 -13.32
C LEU A 372 -10.29 -28.19 -14.55
N ARG A 373 -9.77 -26.98 -14.74
CA ARG A 373 -8.68 -26.69 -15.68
C ARG A 373 -7.54 -26.01 -14.94
N ILE A 374 -6.33 -26.39 -15.26
CA ILE A 374 -5.13 -25.71 -14.74
C ILE A 374 -4.46 -25.01 -15.92
N LEU A 375 -4.29 -23.71 -15.78
CA LEU A 375 -3.78 -22.84 -16.84
C LEU A 375 -2.43 -22.23 -16.43
N THR A 376 -1.50 -22.19 -17.37
CA THR A 376 -0.30 -21.34 -17.24
C THR A 376 -0.70 -19.87 -17.26
N ARG A 377 0.26 -18.99 -16.98
CA ARG A 377 0.05 -17.53 -17.07
C ARG A 377 -0.32 -17.04 -18.49
N HIS A 378 -0.03 -17.85 -19.50
CA HIS A 378 -0.32 -17.54 -20.91
C HIS A 378 -1.67 -18.12 -21.37
N GLY A 379 -2.43 -18.75 -20.44
CA GLY A 379 -3.71 -19.36 -20.76
C GLY A 379 -3.63 -20.78 -21.36
N GLU A 380 -2.44 -21.37 -21.46
CA GLU A 380 -2.28 -22.76 -21.89
C GLU A 380 -2.85 -23.69 -20.83
N ILE A 381 -3.72 -24.64 -21.25
CA ILE A 381 -4.28 -25.66 -20.38
C ILE A 381 -3.28 -26.80 -20.25
N ILE A 382 -2.71 -26.97 -19.04
CA ILE A 382 -1.75 -28.02 -18.72
C ILE A 382 -2.39 -29.24 -18.04
N HIS A 383 -3.64 -29.08 -17.57
CA HIS A 383 -4.45 -30.15 -17.02
C HIS A 383 -5.93 -29.81 -17.19
N ALA A 384 -6.73 -30.83 -17.56
CA ALA A 384 -8.18 -30.74 -17.54
C ALA A 384 -8.75 -32.07 -17.06
N GLY A 385 -9.72 -32.00 -16.16
CA GLY A 385 -10.35 -33.19 -15.59
C GLY A 385 -11.70 -32.89 -14.94
N SER A 386 -12.41 -33.92 -14.52
CA SER A 386 -13.62 -33.79 -13.72
C SER A 386 -13.26 -33.29 -12.30
N PHE A 387 -14.11 -32.45 -11.73
CA PHE A 387 -14.01 -32.01 -10.34
C PHE A 387 -15.39 -32.14 -9.71
N ASP A 388 -15.57 -33.17 -8.92
CA ASP A 388 -16.84 -33.36 -8.24
C ASP A 388 -17.01 -32.36 -7.11
N ILE A 389 -18.16 -31.69 -7.09
CA ILE A 389 -18.48 -30.63 -6.16
C ILE A 389 -19.72 -30.99 -5.38
N ASP A 390 -19.57 -31.15 -4.08
CA ASP A 390 -20.72 -31.23 -3.18
C ASP A 390 -21.37 -29.85 -3.05
N ARG A 391 -22.65 -29.77 -3.37
CA ARG A 391 -23.43 -28.53 -3.31
C ARG A 391 -23.94 -28.19 -1.90
N HIS A 392 -23.76 -29.07 -0.94
CA HIS A 392 -24.08 -28.77 0.45
C HIS A 392 -22.99 -27.83 1.02
N LEU A 393 -23.40 -26.71 1.58
CA LEU A 393 -22.51 -25.79 2.27
C LEU A 393 -22.16 -26.33 3.66
N ARG A 394 -20.93 -26.08 4.06
CA ARG A 394 -20.45 -26.44 5.39
C ARG A 394 -19.56 -25.35 5.96
#